data_ad5bf135e34a921ee9828c55f18bad08
#
_entry.id   ad5bf135e34a921ee9828c55f18bad08
#
_cell.length_a   1.000
_cell.length_b   1.000
_cell.length_c   1.000
_cell.angle_alpha   90.00
_cell.angle_beta   90.00
_cell.angle_gamma   90.00
#
_symmetry.space_group_name_H-M   'P 1'
#
loop_
_entity.id
_entity.type
_entity.pdbx_description
1 polymer ?
#
loop_
_entity_poly.entity_id
_entity_poly.type
_entity_poly.pdbx_seq_one_letter_code
_entity_poly.pdbx_strand_id
1 'polypeptide(L)'
;MKEKILKNDYFLSLISKFFVMLFGFVSLIFLNRYLGTELKGEYSSILNYVTIVSAILQFGISMVYPRFKRRNIKNCYEIFISLSMIQVALYAVVAFVVAVIYDMNVNVALICVISIIAVFTTQLRYINMVEDMKRNAFIVFIMSLCNCVITVLAFLLLESNLAIALLIYVVKDLVIISLYLTKIDYPNLFKKRYVKYYFPILREGFLPMLSGLLIMLNYKIDIIMLNSYSVDFSAIGVYSLGLSISEYMWVVPDIFKDVVQKRTAKNNPIETVNFSLRCSSSFIIIAFIVLGLLNKQLFILLFGVEFAESFNITMILLVGAYSMIYYKIIGQLFISDGKSKQYFVILLVGVVANVVINCLSIPSWGIYGASVASVVSYNGIGIVFLWLYLRYYDVNVKEVLLVKKSDFVKIKKFVKSKEKKL
;
A
#
# COMPACT_ATOMS: atom_id res chain seq x y z
N MET A 1 -11.28 30.84 9.70
CA MET A 1 -10.78 30.73 8.32
C MET A 1 -9.91 29.49 8.10
N LYS A 2 -8.88 29.21 8.93
CA LYS A 2 -8.03 28.00 8.82
C LYS A 2 -8.80 26.67 8.88
N GLU A 3 -9.83 26.52 9.72
CA GLU A 3 -10.64 25.28 9.79
C GLU A 3 -11.51 25.04 8.53
N LYS A 4 -11.95 26.10 7.87
CA LYS A 4 -12.76 26.00 6.63
C LYS A 4 -11.88 25.58 5.44
N ILE A 5 -10.65 26.07 5.36
CA ILE A 5 -9.65 25.70 4.36
C ILE A 5 -9.23 24.22 4.56
N LEU A 6 -8.92 23.80 5.79
CA LEU A 6 -8.58 22.42 6.11
C LEU A 6 -9.70 21.43 5.75
N LYS A 7 -10.98 21.78 5.97
CA LYS A 7 -12.12 20.92 5.60
C LYS A 7 -12.28 20.74 4.09
N ASN A 8 -11.98 21.77 3.31
CA ASN A 8 -12.03 21.72 1.84
C ASN A 8 -10.90 20.86 1.27
N ASP A 9 -9.71 20.91 1.89
CA ASP A 9 -8.53 20.14 1.49
C ASP A 9 -8.72 18.63 1.71
N TYR A 10 -9.38 18.26 2.81
CA TYR A 10 -9.71 16.84 3.07
C TYR A 10 -10.74 16.28 2.09
N PHE A 11 -11.73 17.08 1.71
CA PHE A 11 -12.75 16.65 0.74
C PHE A 11 -12.13 16.44 -0.64
N LEU A 12 -11.29 17.39 -1.08
CA LEU A 12 -10.55 17.28 -2.33
C LEU A 12 -9.64 16.03 -2.33
N SER A 13 -8.96 15.76 -1.24
CA SER A 13 -8.12 14.57 -1.07
C SER A 13 -8.92 13.26 -1.12
N LEU A 14 -10.14 13.22 -0.56
CA LEU A 14 -11.01 12.04 -0.62
C LEU A 14 -11.52 11.79 -2.04
N ILE A 15 -11.96 12.83 -2.74
CA ILE A 15 -12.40 12.74 -4.14
C ILE A 15 -11.22 12.28 -5.01
N SER A 16 -10.06 12.89 -4.84
CA SER A 16 -8.85 12.48 -5.56
C SER A 16 -8.52 11.00 -5.34
N LYS A 17 -8.58 10.51 -4.09
CA LYS A 17 -8.36 9.09 -3.77
C LYS A 17 -9.37 8.18 -4.47
N PHE A 18 -10.63 8.58 -4.54
CA PHE A 18 -11.66 7.79 -5.23
C PHE A 18 -11.36 7.67 -6.73
N PHE A 19 -11.03 8.77 -7.40
CA PHE A 19 -10.69 8.73 -8.82
C PHE A 19 -9.36 8.01 -9.10
N VAL A 20 -8.37 8.17 -8.25
CA VAL A 20 -7.10 7.41 -8.33
C VAL A 20 -7.36 5.91 -8.25
N MET A 21 -8.27 5.48 -7.37
CA MET A 21 -8.70 4.09 -7.26
C MET A 21 -9.42 3.63 -8.53
N LEU A 22 -10.35 4.44 -9.05
CA LEU A 22 -11.09 4.12 -10.26
C LEU A 22 -10.14 3.97 -11.47
N PHE A 23 -9.25 4.93 -11.69
CA PHE A 23 -8.25 4.86 -12.76
C PHE A 23 -7.28 3.68 -12.57
N GLY A 24 -6.89 3.40 -11.32
CA GLY A 24 -6.09 2.23 -10.98
C GLY A 24 -6.79 0.92 -11.32
N PHE A 25 -8.08 0.81 -11.05
CA PHE A 25 -8.87 -0.37 -11.39
C PHE A 25 -9.03 -0.53 -12.91
N VAL A 26 -9.30 0.55 -13.64
CA VAL A 26 -9.33 0.51 -15.11
C VAL A 26 -7.97 0.12 -15.68
N SER A 27 -6.87 0.71 -15.17
CA SER A 27 -5.50 0.30 -15.55
C SER A 27 -5.24 -1.17 -15.26
N LEU A 28 -5.73 -1.71 -14.14
CA LEU A 28 -5.59 -3.12 -13.80
C LEU A 28 -6.27 -4.01 -14.84
N ILE A 29 -7.48 -3.67 -15.28
CA ILE A 29 -8.21 -4.42 -16.32
C ILE A 29 -7.39 -4.48 -17.61
N PHE A 30 -7.02 -3.32 -18.14
CA PHE A 30 -6.31 -3.25 -19.42
C PHE A 30 -4.90 -3.82 -19.35
N LEU A 31 -4.18 -3.63 -18.23
CA LEU A 31 -2.85 -4.21 -18.06
C LEU A 31 -2.88 -5.75 -18.02
N ASN A 32 -3.86 -6.35 -17.36
CA ASN A 32 -3.97 -7.81 -17.34
C ASN A 32 -4.34 -8.35 -18.72
N ARG A 33 -5.27 -7.71 -19.44
CA ARG A 33 -5.59 -8.08 -20.83
C ARG A 33 -4.42 -7.88 -21.80
N TYR A 34 -3.60 -6.85 -21.54
CA TYR A 34 -2.42 -6.56 -22.35
C TYR A 34 -1.34 -7.64 -22.17
N LEU A 35 -1.08 -8.05 -20.95
CA LEU A 35 0.01 -8.98 -20.64
C LEU A 35 -0.39 -10.45 -20.77
N GLY A 36 -1.66 -10.81 -20.60
CA GLY A 36 -2.04 -12.20 -20.40
C GLY A 36 -1.52 -12.76 -19.07
N THR A 37 -1.76 -14.03 -18.80
CA THR A 37 -1.42 -14.62 -17.50
C THR A 37 0.09 -14.78 -17.28
N GLU A 38 0.83 -15.22 -18.30
CA GLU A 38 2.27 -15.51 -18.20
C GLU A 38 3.11 -14.25 -17.96
N LEU A 39 3.04 -13.28 -18.88
CA LEU A 39 3.77 -12.00 -18.70
C LEU A 39 3.30 -11.23 -17.48
N LYS A 40 2.03 -11.38 -17.08
CA LYS A 40 1.52 -10.81 -15.84
C LYS A 40 2.16 -11.46 -14.61
N GLY A 41 2.43 -12.75 -14.64
CA GLY A 41 3.15 -13.47 -13.59
C GLY A 41 4.59 -12.95 -13.45
N GLU A 42 5.34 -12.85 -14.56
CA GLU A 42 6.67 -12.26 -14.56
C GLU A 42 6.68 -10.81 -14.06
N TYR A 43 5.81 -9.97 -14.59
CA TYR A 43 5.64 -8.58 -14.15
C TYR A 43 5.38 -8.47 -12.66
N SER A 44 4.48 -9.30 -12.14
CA SER A 44 4.13 -9.30 -10.72
C SER A 44 5.29 -9.78 -9.85
N SER A 45 6.03 -10.79 -10.27
CA SER A 45 7.22 -11.28 -9.58
C SER A 45 8.29 -10.18 -9.48
N ILE A 46 8.63 -9.52 -10.60
CA ILE A 46 9.59 -8.41 -10.62
C ILE A 46 9.15 -7.30 -9.67
N LEU A 47 7.90 -6.83 -9.76
CA LEU A 47 7.41 -5.73 -8.91
C LEU A 47 7.30 -6.11 -7.42
N ASN A 48 7.10 -7.38 -7.09
CA ASN A 48 7.12 -7.81 -5.69
C ASN A 48 8.54 -7.79 -5.12
N TYR A 49 9.56 -8.24 -5.87
CA TYR A 49 10.95 -8.06 -5.48
C TYR A 49 11.30 -6.56 -5.32
N VAL A 50 10.93 -5.72 -6.29
CA VAL A 50 11.10 -4.26 -6.21
C VAL A 50 10.46 -3.70 -4.94
N THR A 51 9.26 -4.12 -4.60
CA THR A 51 8.53 -3.63 -3.43
C THR A 51 9.25 -3.97 -2.12
N ILE A 52 9.76 -5.21 -1.97
CA ILE A 52 10.46 -5.63 -0.76
C ILE A 52 11.85 -4.97 -0.68
N VAL A 53 12.60 -4.96 -1.77
CA VAL A 53 13.92 -4.32 -1.84
C VAL A 53 13.79 -2.81 -1.53
N SER A 54 12.82 -2.13 -2.12
CA SER A 54 12.60 -0.71 -1.86
C SER A 54 12.16 -0.45 -0.41
N ALA A 55 11.36 -1.32 0.21
CA ALA A 55 10.98 -1.19 1.62
C ALA A 55 12.19 -1.26 2.57
N ILE A 56 13.16 -2.13 2.27
CA ILE A 56 14.44 -2.20 3.01
C ILE A 56 15.27 -0.95 2.76
N LEU A 57 15.45 -0.58 1.49
CA LEU A 57 16.32 0.51 1.09
C LEU A 57 15.83 1.90 1.53
N GLN A 58 14.55 2.08 1.83
CA GLN A 58 14.00 3.36 2.32
C GLN A 58 14.56 3.82 3.67
N PHE A 59 15.09 2.92 4.51
CA PHE A 59 15.56 3.21 5.88
C PHE A 59 14.59 4.04 6.73
N GLY A 60 13.31 4.09 6.36
CA GLY A 60 12.27 4.83 7.06
C GLY A 60 12.45 6.35 7.09
N ILE A 61 13.32 6.93 6.24
CA ILE A 61 13.62 8.36 6.22
C ILE A 61 12.34 9.19 6.13
N SER A 62 11.51 8.94 5.15
CA SER A 62 10.25 9.68 4.96
C SER A 62 9.25 9.49 6.10
N MET A 63 9.24 8.32 6.75
CA MET A 63 8.28 7.99 7.82
C MET A 63 8.48 8.84 9.08
N VAL A 64 9.70 9.29 9.36
CA VAL A 64 10.00 10.14 10.53
C VAL A 64 9.88 11.63 10.23
N TYR A 65 9.71 12.02 8.96
CA TYR A 65 9.60 13.40 8.55
C TYR A 65 8.56 14.22 9.36
N PRO A 66 7.31 13.75 9.60
CA PRO A 66 6.33 14.50 10.38
C PRO A 66 6.76 14.78 11.82
N ARG A 67 7.58 13.88 12.41
CA ARG A 67 8.11 14.03 13.77
C ARG A 67 9.17 15.13 13.83
N PHE A 68 10.11 15.12 12.87
CA PHE A 68 11.17 16.14 12.77
C PHE A 68 10.59 17.52 12.43
N LYS A 69 9.59 17.59 11.56
CA LYS A 69 8.89 18.84 11.25
C LYS A 69 8.21 19.44 12.49
N ARG A 70 7.59 18.62 13.35
CA ARG A 70 6.99 19.08 14.62
C ARG A 70 8.01 19.64 15.63
N ARG A 71 9.29 19.25 15.52
CA ARG A 71 10.39 19.81 16.32
C ARG A 71 10.83 21.20 15.84
N ASN A 72 10.18 21.77 14.83
CA ASN A 72 10.48 23.08 14.24
C ASN A 72 11.94 23.22 13.79
N ILE A 73 12.55 22.17 13.25
CA ILE A 73 13.91 22.21 12.75
C ILE A 73 13.96 23.10 11.50
N LYS A 74 14.83 24.10 11.54
CA LYS A 74 15.03 25.02 10.40
C LYS A 74 15.53 24.25 9.18
N ASN A 75 14.92 24.50 8.02
CA ASN A 75 15.24 23.82 6.75
C ASN A 75 15.01 22.30 6.81
N CYS A 76 13.96 21.84 7.54
CA CYS A 76 13.66 20.42 7.69
C CYS A 76 13.43 19.74 6.34
N TYR A 77 12.72 20.40 5.41
CA TYR A 77 12.45 19.89 4.07
C TYR A 77 13.74 19.63 3.29
N GLU A 78 14.64 20.61 3.23
CA GLU A 78 15.92 20.53 2.52
C GLU A 78 16.84 19.47 3.12
N ILE A 79 16.85 19.29 4.45
CA ILE A 79 17.61 18.24 5.14
C ILE A 79 17.17 16.85 4.67
N PHE A 80 15.86 16.62 4.62
CA PHE A 80 15.33 15.31 4.23
C PHE A 80 15.51 15.02 2.74
N ILE A 81 15.31 16.04 1.88
CA ILE A 81 15.54 15.90 0.44
C ILE A 81 17.01 15.63 0.14
N SER A 82 17.94 16.38 0.78
CA SER A 82 19.37 16.15 0.58
C SER A 82 19.81 14.75 1.02
N LEU A 83 19.30 14.25 2.16
CA LEU A 83 19.59 12.89 2.61
C LEU A 83 19.04 11.85 1.61
N SER A 84 17.82 12.04 1.12
CA SER A 84 17.21 11.14 0.11
C SER A 84 18.00 11.12 -1.20
N MET A 85 18.46 12.28 -1.67
CA MET A 85 19.29 12.37 -2.89
C MET A 85 20.66 11.71 -2.71
N ILE A 86 21.33 11.92 -1.56
CA ILE A 86 22.61 11.25 -1.25
C ILE A 86 22.43 9.75 -1.20
N GLN A 87 21.34 9.27 -0.58
CA GLN A 87 21.02 7.86 -0.47
C GLN A 87 20.84 7.22 -1.85
N VAL A 88 20.05 7.85 -2.73
CA VAL A 88 19.80 7.36 -4.09
C VAL A 88 21.08 7.36 -4.93
N ALA A 89 21.90 8.41 -4.83
CA ALA A 89 23.19 8.47 -5.51
C ALA A 89 24.13 7.35 -5.04
N LEU A 90 24.20 7.11 -3.72
CA LEU A 90 24.99 6.02 -3.16
C LEU A 90 24.52 4.65 -3.68
N TYR A 91 23.19 4.40 -3.70
CA TYR A 91 22.64 3.15 -4.20
C TYR A 91 22.89 2.96 -5.69
N ALA A 92 22.81 4.03 -6.49
CA ALA A 92 23.13 3.97 -7.92
C ALA A 92 24.60 3.59 -8.15
N VAL A 93 25.53 4.17 -7.38
CA VAL A 93 26.96 3.81 -7.44
C VAL A 93 27.19 2.37 -7.02
N VAL A 94 26.59 1.94 -5.90
CA VAL A 94 26.73 0.55 -5.42
C VAL A 94 26.16 -0.44 -6.44
N ALA A 95 24.98 -0.17 -6.97
CA ALA A 95 24.34 -1.03 -7.98
C ALA A 95 25.20 -1.11 -9.25
N PHE A 96 25.77 0.00 -9.71
CA PHE A 96 26.68 0.03 -10.86
C PHE A 96 27.95 -0.79 -10.60
N VAL A 97 28.62 -0.60 -9.46
CA VAL A 97 29.83 -1.33 -9.08
C VAL A 97 29.55 -2.85 -9.00
N VAL A 98 28.45 -3.23 -8.37
CA VAL A 98 28.06 -4.65 -8.25
C VAL A 98 27.74 -5.24 -9.62
N ALA A 99 27.04 -4.50 -10.48
CA ALA A 99 26.73 -4.95 -11.84
C ALA A 99 27.98 -5.22 -12.68
N VAL A 100 29.01 -4.35 -12.54
CA VAL A 100 30.28 -4.49 -13.28
C VAL A 100 31.14 -5.64 -12.75
N ILE A 101 31.19 -5.81 -11.41
CA ILE A 101 32.08 -6.83 -10.79
C ILE A 101 31.51 -8.25 -10.95
N TYR A 102 30.20 -8.42 -10.82
CA TYR A 102 29.56 -9.74 -10.74
C TYR A 102 28.83 -10.16 -12.02
N ASP A 103 29.01 -9.44 -13.15
CA ASP A 103 28.30 -9.71 -14.42
C ASP A 103 26.80 -10.01 -14.19
N MET A 104 26.15 -9.04 -13.58
CA MET A 104 24.81 -9.21 -13.02
C MET A 104 23.78 -9.53 -14.10
N ASN A 105 22.95 -10.56 -13.88
CA ASN A 105 21.83 -10.90 -14.74
C ASN A 105 20.93 -9.67 -14.96
N VAL A 106 20.46 -9.48 -16.19
CA VAL A 106 19.61 -8.35 -16.62
C VAL A 106 18.40 -8.17 -15.73
N ASN A 107 17.74 -9.25 -15.31
CA ASN A 107 16.56 -9.19 -14.42
C ASN A 107 16.91 -8.63 -13.04
N VAL A 108 18.06 -8.99 -12.47
CA VAL A 108 18.51 -8.47 -11.17
C VAL A 108 18.88 -6.99 -11.30
N ALA A 109 19.55 -6.59 -12.37
CA ALA A 109 19.87 -5.20 -12.66
C ALA A 109 18.61 -4.35 -12.80
N LEU A 110 17.58 -4.84 -13.49
CA LEU A 110 16.27 -4.18 -13.61
C LEU A 110 15.61 -4.00 -12.25
N ILE A 111 15.58 -5.03 -11.40
CA ILE A 111 15.03 -4.96 -10.05
C ILE A 111 15.76 -3.89 -9.23
N CYS A 112 17.10 -3.84 -9.29
CA CYS A 112 17.89 -2.83 -8.59
C CYS A 112 17.54 -1.40 -9.05
N VAL A 113 17.53 -1.14 -10.35
CA VAL A 113 17.25 0.19 -10.92
C VAL A 113 15.83 0.64 -10.57
N ILE A 114 14.83 -0.23 -10.79
CA ILE A 114 13.45 0.10 -10.48
C ILE A 114 13.26 0.32 -8.98
N SER A 115 13.94 -0.46 -8.12
CA SER A 115 13.88 -0.28 -6.66
C SER A 115 14.44 1.07 -6.21
N ILE A 116 15.56 1.52 -6.80
CA ILE A 116 16.15 2.83 -6.50
C ILE A 116 15.18 3.96 -6.87
N ILE A 117 14.57 3.88 -8.05
CA ILE A 117 13.56 4.84 -8.51
C ILE A 117 12.35 4.83 -7.57
N ALA A 118 11.84 3.66 -7.21
CA ALA A 118 10.70 3.49 -6.32
C ALA A 118 10.97 4.04 -4.90
N VAL A 119 12.18 3.86 -4.36
CA VAL A 119 12.61 4.45 -3.09
C VAL A 119 12.50 5.97 -3.15
N PHE A 120 13.07 6.58 -4.18
CA PHE A 120 13.07 8.03 -4.31
C PHE A 120 11.67 8.60 -4.50
N THR A 121 10.88 7.99 -5.40
CA THR A 121 9.47 8.36 -5.62
C THR A 121 8.68 8.31 -4.32
N THR A 122 8.82 7.23 -3.55
CA THR A 122 8.07 7.04 -2.30
C THR A 122 8.47 8.06 -1.24
N GLN A 123 9.77 8.34 -1.09
CA GLN A 123 10.27 9.34 -0.15
C GLN A 123 9.79 10.75 -0.49
N LEU A 124 9.94 11.17 -1.75
CA LEU A 124 9.48 12.48 -2.22
C LEU A 124 7.96 12.63 -2.04
N ARG A 125 7.20 11.62 -2.44
CA ARG A 125 5.74 11.62 -2.30
C ARG A 125 5.30 11.77 -0.84
N TYR A 126 5.92 11.03 0.07
CA TYR A 126 5.56 11.07 1.49
C TYR A 126 5.91 12.42 2.14
N ILE A 127 7.09 12.97 1.86
CA ILE A 127 7.52 14.28 2.34
C ILE A 127 6.59 15.37 1.80
N ASN A 128 6.30 15.37 0.49
CA ASN A 128 5.42 16.35 -0.13
C ASN A 128 3.96 16.20 0.30
N MET A 129 3.49 15.01 0.65
CA MET A 129 2.16 14.81 1.24
C MET A 129 2.01 15.56 2.57
N VAL A 130 3.09 15.69 3.34
CA VAL A 130 3.11 16.41 4.62
C VAL A 130 3.27 17.92 4.40
N GLU A 131 4.03 18.34 3.37
CA GLU A 131 4.28 19.76 3.07
C GLU A 131 3.08 20.42 2.37
N ASP A 132 2.57 19.80 1.33
CA ASP A 132 1.52 20.35 0.48
C ASP A 132 0.57 19.22 0.02
N MET A 133 -0.41 18.92 0.88
CA MET A 133 -1.39 17.86 0.62
C MET A 133 -2.17 18.07 -0.67
N LYS A 134 -2.49 19.33 -1.03
CA LYS A 134 -3.27 19.63 -2.25
C LYS A 134 -2.47 19.31 -3.50
N ARG A 135 -1.23 19.82 -3.57
CA ARG A 135 -0.34 19.57 -4.69
C ARG A 135 -0.05 18.08 -4.84
N ASN A 136 0.24 17.39 -3.73
CA ASN A 136 0.44 15.95 -3.75
C ASN A 136 -0.81 15.20 -4.28
N ALA A 137 -2.01 15.56 -3.82
CA ALA A 137 -3.26 14.96 -4.29
C ALA A 137 -3.49 15.22 -5.79
N PHE A 138 -3.17 16.42 -6.28
CA PHE A 138 -3.28 16.79 -7.69
C PHE A 138 -2.28 16.01 -8.56
N ILE A 139 -1.01 15.94 -8.16
CA ILE A 139 0.02 15.17 -8.88
C ILE A 139 -0.38 13.70 -8.97
N VAL A 140 -0.78 13.08 -7.85
CA VAL A 140 -1.17 11.67 -7.83
C VAL A 140 -2.41 11.42 -8.68
N PHE A 141 -3.38 12.34 -8.70
CA PHE A 141 -4.57 12.26 -9.54
C PHE A 141 -4.21 12.30 -11.03
N ILE A 142 -3.47 13.32 -11.46
CA ILE A 142 -3.06 13.47 -12.88
C ILE A 142 -2.22 12.26 -13.31
N MET A 143 -1.26 11.83 -12.50
CA MET A 143 -0.40 10.70 -12.84
C MET A 143 -1.17 9.37 -12.90
N SER A 144 -2.20 9.20 -12.07
CA SER A 144 -3.07 8.03 -12.14
C SER A 144 -3.92 8.03 -13.43
N LEU A 145 -4.43 9.21 -13.83
CA LEU A 145 -5.15 9.38 -15.09
C LEU A 145 -4.23 9.11 -16.29
N CYS A 146 -3.04 9.72 -16.33
CA CYS A 146 -2.05 9.50 -17.40
C CYS A 146 -1.66 8.01 -17.50
N ASN A 147 -1.39 7.37 -16.38
CA ASN A 147 -1.08 5.94 -16.35
C ASN A 147 -2.23 5.10 -16.91
N CYS A 148 -3.47 5.43 -16.56
CA CYS A 148 -4.66 4.77 -17.10
C CYS A 148 -4.74 4.91 -18.62
N VAL A 149 -4.61 6.14 -19.13
CA VAL A 149 -4.66 6.43 -20.57
C VAL A 149 -3.54 5.70 -21.32
N ILE A 150 -2.30 5.78 -20.82
CA ILE A 150 -1.15 5.10 -21.45
C ILE A 150 -1.33 3.58 -21.47
N THR A 151 -1.84 3.00 -20.39
CA THR A 151 -2.09 1.55 -20.31
C THR A 151 -3.18 1.12 -21.30
N VAL A 152 -4.25 1.90 -21.43
CA VAL A 152 -5.32 1.65 -22.43
C VAL A 152 -4.77 1.76 -23.86
N LEU A 153 -3.98 2.81 -24.14
CA LEU A 153 -3.35 2.98 -25.45
C LEU A 153 -2.37 1.84 -25.78
N ALA A 154 -1.58 1.41 -24.81
CA ALA A 154 -0.69 0.26 -25.00
C ALA A 154 -1.46 -1.01 -25.36
N PHE A 155 -2.58 -1.29 -24.66
CA PHE A 155 -3.45 -2.42 -24.98
C PHE A 155 -4.06 -2.34 -26.39
N LEU A 156 -4.44 -1.13 -26.85
CA LEU A 156 -5.10 -0.96 -28.14
C LEU A 156 -4.13 -0.93 -29.33
N LEU A 157 -2.89 -0.47 -29.13
CA LEU A 157 -1.97 -0.12 -30.22
C LEU A 157 -0.71 -0.97 -30.29
N LEU A 158 -0.37 -1.67 -29.21
CA LEU A 158 0.92 -2.39 -29.11
C LEU A 158 0.67 -3.87 -28.84
N GLU A 159 1.58 -4.71 -29.35
CA GLU A 159 1.63 -6.12 -28.99
C GLU A 159 2.09 -6.30 -27.53
N SER A 160 1.63 -7.38 -26.89
CA SER A 160 1.93 -7.68 -25.50
C SER A 160 3.44 -7.83 -25.28
N ASN A 161 3.99 -7.02 -24.39
CA ASN A 161 5.42 -7.01 -24.10
C ASN A 161 5.68 -6.57 -22.65
N LEU A 162 6.44 -7.40 -21.92
CA LEU A 162 6.80 -7.14 -20.53
C LEU A 162 7.63 -5.86 -20.37
N ALA A 163 8.58 -5.61 -21.28
CA ALA A 163 9.45 -4.44 -21.20
C ALA A 163 8.64 -3.14 -21.32
N ILE A 164 7.61 -3.10 -22.18
CA ILE A 164 6.72 -1.94 -22.31
C ILE A 164 5.95 -1.71 -21.02
N ALA A 165 5.42 -2.75 -20.38
CA ALA A 165 4.70 -2.63 -19.11
C ALA A 165 5.61 -2.10 -17.97
N LEU A 166 6.84 -2.60 -17.89
CA LEU A 166 7.85 -2.11 -16.94
C LEU A 166 8.27 -0.68 -17.26
N LEU A 167 8.42 -0.32 -18.53
CA LEU A 167 8.73 1.04 -18.96
C LEU A 167 7.63 2.03 -18.56
N ILE A 168 6.36 1.68 -18.76
CA ILE A 168 5.22 2.50 -18.31
C ILE A 168 5.30 2.75 -16.80
N TYR A 169 5.64 1.72 -16.02
CA TYR A 169 5.81 1.84 -14.57
C TYR A 169 6.94 2.79 -14.20
N VAL A 170 8.11 2.65 -14.82
CA VAL A 170 9.31 3.47 -14.57
C VAL A 170 9.10 4.92 -14.99
N VAL A 171 8.58 5.16 -16.20
CA VAL A 171 8.33 6.50 -16.73
C VAL A 171 7.34 7.26 -15.84
N LYS A 172 6.28 6.60 -15.38
CA LYS A 172 5.35 7.19 -14.41
C LYS A 172 6.09 7.70 -13.17
N ASP A 173 6.97 6.90 -12.58
CA ASP A 173 7.70 7.26 -11.38
C ASP A 173 8.73 8.38 -11.64
N LEU A 174 9.43 8.36 -12.77
CA LEU A 174 10.35 9.44 -13.18
C LEU A 174 9.61 10.78 -13.37
N VAL A 175 8.43 10.78 -13.98
CA VAL A 175 7.60 11.98 -14.12
C VAL A 175 7.14 12.49 -12.75
N ILE A 176 6.73 11.61 -11.84
CA ILE A 176 6.38 11.97 -10.46
C ILE A 176 7.57 12.63 -9.76
N ILE A 177 8.77 12.05 -9.86
CA ILE A 177 10.00 12.62 -9.31
C ILE A 177 10.23 14.03 -9.88
N SER A 178 10.22 14.18 -11.20
CA SER A 178 10.45 15.47 -11.84
C SER A 178 9.47 16.54 -11.36
N LEU A 179 8.17 16.20 -11.24
CA LEU A 179 7.17 17.14 -10.74
C LEU A 179 7.39 17.54 -9.28
N TYR A 180 7.92 16.67 -8.42
CA TYR A 180 8.25 17.04 -7.05
C TYR A 180 9.52 17.89 -6.99
N LEU A 181 10.52 17.61 -7.82
CA LEU A 181 11.79 18.34 -7.87
C LEU A 181 11.64 19.81 -8.29
N THR A 182 10.60 20.19 -9.05
CA THR A 182 10.37 21.59 -9.48
C THR A 182 10.18 22.57 -8.32
N LYS A 183 9.90 22.11 -7.09
CA LYS A 183 9.68 22.96 -5.90
C LYS A 183 10.91 23.05 -5.00
N ILE A 184 12.02 22.43 -5.36
CA ILE A 184 13.20 22.36 -4.51
C ILE A 184 14.04 23.63 -4.67
N ASP A 185 14.42 24.22 -3.54
CA ASP A 185 15.40 25.30 -3.49
C ASP A 185 16.82 24.69 -3.53
N TYR A 186 17.33 24.45 -4.75
CA TYR A 186 18.63 23.83 -4.98
C TYR A 186 19.81 24.50 -4.30
N PRO A 187 19.94 25.87 -4.25
CA PRO A 187 21.01 26.52 -3.54
C PRO A 187 21.07 26.22 -2.04
N ASN A 188 19.98 25.80 -1.46
CA ASN A 188 19.88 25.46 -0.05
C ASN A 188 20.04 23.96 0.26
N LEU A 189 20.26 23.12 -0.74
CA LEU A 189 20.60 21.71 -0.55
C LEU A 189 22.08 21.52 -0.18
N PHE A 190 22.42 20.36 0.38
CA PHE A 190 23.78 19.88 0.64
C PHE A 190 24.67 20.81 1.52
N LYS A 191 24.07 21.56 2.46
CA LYS A 191 24.83 22.33 3.43
C LYS A 191 25.50 21.44 4.47
N LYS A 192 26.82 21.66 4.77
CA LYS A 192 27.55 20.88 5.79
C LYS A 192 26.82 20.79 7.14
N ARG A 193 26.07 21.83 7.52
CA ARG A 193 25.28 21.85 8.76
C ARG A 193 24.15 20.82 8.81
N TYR A 194 23.75 20.21 7.68
CA TYR A 194 22.70 19.21 7.62
C TYR A 194 23.18 17.83 8.03
N VAL A 195 24.45 17.52 7.86
CA VAL A 195 25.07 16.21 8.15
C VAL A 195 24.80 15.74 9.58
N LYS A 196 24.77 16.67 10.55
CA LYS A 196 24.47 16.36 11.96
C LYS A 196 23.07 15.73 12.19
N TYR A 197 22.13 15.93 11.24
CA TYR A 197 20.77 15.39 11.33
C TYR A 197 20.63 14.02 10.66
N TYR A 198 21.54 13.62 9.77
CA TYR A 198 21.40 12.41 8.98
C TYR A 198 21.38 11.16 9.84
N PHE A 199 22.35 11.00 10.73
CA PHE A 199 22.38 9.85 11.64
C PHE A 199 21.16 9.77 12.57
N PRO A 200 20.71 10.84 13.24
CA PRO A 200 19.45 10.86 13.99
C PRO A 200 18.23 10.44 13.17
N ILE A 201 18.11 10.91 11.91
CA ILE A 201 17.00 10.54 11.02
C ILE A 201 17.02 9.05 10.72
N LEU A 202 18.16 8.49 10.35
CA LEU A 202 18.32 7.07 10.05
C LEU A 202 18.03 6.20 11.30
N ARG A 203 18.56 6.59 12.46
CA ARG A 203 18.33 5.90 13.73
C ARG A 203 16.85 5.87 14.13
N GLU A 204 16.16 7.01 14.04
CA GLU A 204 14.74 7.09 14.36
C GLU A 204 13.87 6.41 13.28
N GLY A 205 14.33 6.34 12.03
CA GLY A 205 13.66 5.71 10.89
C GLY A 205 13.72 4.19 10.91
N PHE A 206 14.70 3.59 11.59
CA PHE A 206 14.95 2.15 11.55
C PHE A 206 13.75 1.31 12.02
N LEU A 207 13.16 1.63 13.16
CA LEU A 207 12.02 0.87 13.69
C LEU A 207 10.73 1.02 12.84
N PRO A 208 10.35 2.23 12.38
CA PRO A 208 9.28 2.38 11.39
C PRO A 208 9.54 1.61 10.08
N MET A 209 10.79 1.61 9.58
CA MET A 209 11.18 0.82 8.42
C MET A 209 10.92 -0.67 8.65
N LEU A 210 11.40 -1.20 9.77
CA LEU A 210 11.24 -2.61 10.09
C LEU A 210 9.75 -3.01 10.21
N SER A 211 8.93 -2.16 10.82
CA SER A 211 7.46 -2.37 10.87
C SER A 211 6.83 -2.34 9.47
N GLY A 212 7.25 -1.38 8.63
CA GLY A 212 6.79 -1.30 7.23
C GLY A 212 7.20 -2.52 6.41
N LEU A 213 8.41 -3.01 6.60
CA LEU A 213 8.90 -4.24 5.96
C LEU A 213 8.07 -5.46 6.34
N LEU A 214 7.74 -5.65 7.63
CA LEU A 214 6.88 -6.76 8.07
C LEU A 214 5.50 -6.70 7.40
N ILE A 215 4.93 -5.50 7.26
CA ILE A 215 3.66 -5.33 6.55
C ILE A 215 3.80 -5.74 5.07
N MET A 216 4.85 -5.29 4.40
CA MET A 216 5.10 -5.63 3.00
C MET A 216 5.37 -7.12 2.80
N LEU A 217 6.16 -7.74 3.68
CA LEU A 217 6.37 -9.18 3.67
C LEU A 217 5.05 -9.94 3.82
N ASN A 218 4.21 -9.55 4.78
CA ASN A 218 2.92 -10.21 4.98
C ASN A 218 1.98 -10.14 3.75
N TYR A 219 2.13 -9.12 2.89
CA TYR A 219 1.30 -8.95 1.70
C TYR A 219 1.92 -9.52 0.41
N LYS A 220 3.24 -9.64 0.36
CA LYS A 220 3.94 -9.85 -0.92
C LYS A 220 4.85 -11.07 -0.92
N ILE A 221 5.11 -11.69 0.23
CA ILE A 221 6.01 -12.84 0.33
C ILE A 221 5.50 -14.05 -0.46
N ASP A 222 4.20 -14.21 -0.57
CA ASP A 222 3.55 -15.34 -1.24
C ASP A 222 4.01 -15.44 -2.71
N ILE A 223 4.03 -14.33 -3.44
CA ILE A 223 4.45 -14.32 -4.86
C ILE A 223 5.94 -14.65 -4.98
N ILE A 224 6.77 -14.18 -4.04
CA ILE A 224 8.20 -14.52 -4.03
C ILE A 224 8.39 -16.01 -3.75
N MET A 225 7.63 -16.57 -2.82
CA MET A 225 7.71 -17.99 -2.51
C MET A 225 7.17 -18.84 -3.66
N LEU A 226 6.06 -18.46 -4.30
CA LEU A 226 5.56 -19.13 -5.50
C LEU A 226 6.64 -19.18 -6.60
N ASN A 227 7.33 -18.07 -6.84
CA ASN A 227 8.43 -18.03 -7.79
C ASN A 227 9.62 -18.91 -7.34
N SER A 228 9.97 -18.90 -6.05
CA SER A 228 11.07 -19.72 -5.50
C SER A 228 10.79 -21.22 -5.58
N TYR A 229 9.52 -21.63 -5.53
CA TYR A 229 9.09 -23.01 -5.75
C TYR A 229 8.87 -23.35 -7.23
N SER A 230 9.31 -22.47 -8.14
CA SER A 230 9.19 -22.66 -9.60
C SER A 230 7.76 -22.92 -10.06
N VAL A 231 6.78 -22.30 -9.40
CA VAL A 231 5.40 -22.32 -9.88
C VAL A 231 5.33 -21.55 -11.19
N ASP A 232 4.57 -22.08 -12.15
CA ASP A 232 4.41 -21.49 -13.47
C ASP A 232 3.97 -20.01 -13.41
N PHE A 233 4.58 -19.17 -14.25
CA PHE A 233 4.27 -17.73 -14.28
C PHE A 233 2.80 -17.46 -14.61
N SER A 234 2.16 -18.31 -15.41
CA SER A 234 0.73 -18.19 -15.68
C SER A 234 -0.10 -18.32 -14.40
N ALA A 235 0.23 -19.30 -13.56
CA ALA A 235 -0.44 -19.48 -12.26
C ALA A 235 -0.14 -18.30 -11.32
N ILE A 236 1.10 -17.77 -11.30
CA ILE A 236 1.45 -16.57 -10.53
C ILE A 236 0.68 -15.35 -11.04
N GLY A 237 0.45 -15.21 -12.35
CA GLY A 237 -0.36 -14.17 -12.96
C GLY A 237 -1.80 -14.20 -12.46
N VAL A 238 -2.42 -15.39 -12.47
CA VAL A 238 -3.76 -15.66 -11.94
C VAL A 238 -3.84 -15.30 -10.45
N TYR A 239 -2.87 -15.76 -9.65
CA TYR A 239 -2.79 -15.44 -8.22
C TYR A 239 -2.66 -13.94 -7.97
N SER A 240 -1.78 -13.27 -8.70
CA SER A 240 -1.49 -11.84 -8.53
C SER A 240 -2.70 -10.95 -8.85
N LEU A 241 -3.54 -11.34 -9.82
CA LEU A 241 -4.79 -10.65 -10.09
C LEU A 241 -5.78 -10.85 -8.94
N GLY A 242 -5.97 -12.09 -8.47
CA GLY A 242 -6.84 -12.39 -7.34
C GLY A 242 -6.44 -11.63 -6.07
N LEU A 243 -5.13 -11.57 -5.78
CA LEU A 243 -4.58 -10.77 -4.69
C LEU A 243 -4.86 -9.28 -4.88
N SER A 244 -4.62 -8.72 -6.07
CA SER A 244 -4.86 -7.32 -6.37
C SER A 244 -6.32 -6.93 -6.14
N ILE A 245 -7.28 -7.74 -6.57
CA ILE A 245 -8.71 -7.48 -6.35
C ILE A 245 -9.06 -7.55 -4.87
N SER A 246 -8.54 -8.51 -4.13
CA SER A 246 -8.75 -8.58 -2.68
C SER A 246 -8.18 -7.36 -1.95
N GLU A 247 -7.03 -6.84 -2.38
CA GLU A 247 -6.41 -5.62 -1.85
C GLU A 247 -7.25 -4.37 -2.12
N TYR A 248 -7.97 -4.28 -3.25
CA TYR A 248 -8.91 -3.17 -3.50
C TYR A 248 -10.01 -3.08 -2.44
N MET A 249 -10.39 -4.18 -1.81
CA MET A 249 -11.38 -4.17 -0.72
C MET A 249 -10.87 -3.49 0.55
N TRP A 250 -9.56 -3.32 0.70
CA TRP A 250 -8.96 -2.61 1.84
C TRP A 250 -9.03 -1.09 1.74
N VAL A 251 -9.48 -0.53 0.63
CA VAL A 251 -9.60 0.93 0.46
C VAL A 251 -10.49 1.56 1.53
N VAL A 252 -11.62 0.92 1.86
CA VAL A 252 -12.52 1.43 2.91
C VAL A 252 -11.88 1.36 4.30
N PRO A 253 -11.31 0.23 4.74
CA PRO A 253 -10.52 0.18 5.98
C PRO A 253 -9.37 1.21 6.02
N ASP A 254 -8.67 1.45 4.92
CA ASP A 254 -7.57 2.42 4.87
C ASP A 254 -8.05 3.87 5.02
N ILE A 255 -9.23 4.22 4.48
CA ILE A 255 -9.85 5.51 4.72
C ILE A 255 -10.18 5.68 6.21
N PHE A 256 -10.75 4.67 6.85
CA PHE A 256 -11.08 4.70 8.27
C PHE A 256 -9.83 4.70 9.16
N LYS A 257 -8.78 3.98 8.79
CA LYS A 257 -7.47 4.04 9.45
C LYS A 257 -6.96 5.48 9.55
N ASP A 258 -7.02 6.23 8.44
CA ASP A 258 -6.61 7.64 8.42
C ASP A 258 -7.50 8.53 9.32
N VAL A 259 -8.79 8.21 9.42
CA VAL A 259 -9.74 8.92 10.32
C VAL A 259 -9.40 8.63 11.79
N VAL A 260 -9.16 7.38 12.15
CA VAL A 260 -8.77 6.97 13.50
C VAL A 260 -7.46 7.63 13.90
N GLN A 261 -6.44 7.59 13.06
CA GLN A 261 -5.14 8.23 13.32
C GLN A 261 -5.27 9.74 13.66
N LYS A 262 -6.24 10.42 13.05
CA LYS A 262 -6.46 11.86 13.30
C LYS A 262 -7.30 12.14 14.55
N ARG A 263 -8.22 11.22 14.91
CA ARG A 263 -9.16 11.40 16.03
C ARG A 263 -8.64 10.86 17.34
N THR A 264 -7.69 9.95 17.35
CA THR A 264 -7.02 9.48 18.58
C THR A 264 -6.31 10.60 19.34
N ALA A 265 -6.03 11.72 18.66
CA ALA A 265 -5.54 12.95 19.30
C ALA A 265 -6.64 13.83 19.91
N LYS A 266 -7.93 13.47 19.76
CA LYS A 266 -9.10 14.23 20.25
C LYS A 266 -10.10 13.26 20.93
N ASN A 267 -10.91 13.76 21.84
CA ASN A 267 -11.85 13.01 22.68
C ASN A 267 -12.59 11.83 22.00
N ASN A 268 -12.67 10.70 22.71
CA ASN A 268 -13.39 9.47 22.42
C ASN A 268 -12.91 8.63 21.19
N PRO A 269 -11.67 8.10 21.23
CA PRO A 269 -11.14 7.27 20.16
C PRO A 269 -11.91 5.96 19.95
N ILE A 270 -12.43 5.33 21.03
CA ILE A 270 -13.08 4.01 21.02
C ILE A 270 -14.35 4.03 20.15
N GLU A 271 -15.22 5.02 20.30
CA GLU A 271 -16.43 5.11 19.49
C GLU A 271 -16.10 5.30 17.98
N THR A 272 -15.04 6.05 17.69
CA THR A 272 -14.57 6.21 16.31
C THR A 272 -14.03 4.89 15.74
N VAL A 273 -13.27 4.14 16.53
CA VAL A 273 -12.76 2.81 16.15
C VAL A 273 -13.92 1.86 15.92
N ASN A 274 -14.86 1.74 16.86
CA ASN A 274 -16.02 0.86 16.72
C ASN A 274 -16.85 1.18 15.48
N PHE A 275 -17.13 2.46 15.22
CA PHE A 275 -17.83 2.90 14.00
C PHE A 275 -17.06 2.51 12.74
N SER A 276 -15.74 2.74 12.73
CA SER A 276 -14.87 2.41 11.58
C SER A 276 -14.82 0.91 11.30
N LEU A 277 -14.74 0.09 12.35
CA LEU A 277 -14.77 -1.37 12.25
C LEU A 277 -16.10 -1.85 11.67
N ARG A 278 -17.24 -1.38 12.20
CA ARG A 278 -18.58 -1.77 11.70
C ARG A 278 -18.76 -1.41 10.22
N CYS A 279 -18.41 -0.19 9.83
CA CYS A 279 -18.54 0.24 8.42
C CYS A 279 -17.64 -0.59 7.49
N SER A 280 -16.40 -0.84 7.89
CA SER A 280 -15.46 -1.64 7.09
C SER A 280 -15.88 -3.09 7.00
N SER A 281 -16.31 -3.70 8.09
CA SER A 281 -16.80 -5.09 8.13
C SER A 281 -18.02 -5.27 7.24
N SER A 282 -19.02 -4.38 7.37
CA SER A 282 -20.21 -4.42 6.53
C SER A 282 -19.88 -4.24 5.05
N PHE A 283 -18.94 -3.37 4.71
CA PHE A 283 -18.49 -3.18 3.33
C PHE A 283 -17.88 -4.44 2.74
N ILE A 284 -16.96 -5.11 3.45
CA ILE A 284 -16.33 -6.34 2.93
C ILE A 284 -17.33 -7.48 2.83
N ILE A 285 -18.27 -7.62 3.76
CA ILE A 285 -19.33 -8.62 3.67
C ILE A 285 -20.21 -8.39 2.43
N ILE A 286 -20.63 -7.14 2.19
CA ILE A 286 -21.41 -6.79 0.99
C ILE A 286 -20.58 -7.06 -0.27
N ALA A 287 -19.32 -6.68 -0.30
CA ALA A 287 -18.44 -6.94 -1.44
C ALA A 287 -18.27 -8.44 -1.71
N PHE A 288 -18.11 -9.25 -0.65
CA PHE A 288 -18.03 -10.71 -0.76
C PHE A 288 -19.30 -11.30 -1.37
N ILE A 289 -20.48 -10.88 -0.89
CA ILE A 289 -21.78 -11.34 -1.43
C ILE A 289 -21.94 -10.91 -2.88
N VAL A 290 -21.68 -9.64 -3.20
CA VAL A 290 -21.82 -9.11 -4.57
C VAL A 290 -20.88 -9.83 -5.54
N LEU A 291 -19.61 -10.01 -5.18
CA LEU A 291 -18.66 -10.75 -6.02
C LEU A 291 -19.08 -12.22 -6.17
N GLY A 292 -19.57 -12.86 -5.12
CA GLY A 292 -20.10 -14.23 -5.17
C GLY A 292 -21.29 -14.37 -6.12
N LEU A 293 -22.20 -13.39 -6.10
CA LEU A 293 -23.37 -13.35 -7.01
C LEU A 293 -22.97 -13.09 -8.48
N LEU A 294 -22.00 -12.21 -8.70
CA LEU A 294 -21.49 -11.89 -10.04
C LEU A 294 -20.63 -13.01 -10.63
N ASN A 295 -20.15 -13.92 -9.77
CA ASN A 295 -19.47 -15.16 -10.12
C ASN A 295 -18.23 -14.97 -11.01
N LYS A 296 -17.63 -16.08 -11.43
CA LYS A 296 -16.50 -16.19 -12.34
C LYS A 296 -16.70 -15.44 -13.67
N GLN A 297 -17.95 -15.29 -14.10
CA GLN A 297 -18.30 -14.58 -15.34
C GLN A 297 -17.84 -13.11 -15.36
N LEU A 298 -17.88 -12.42 -14.20
CA LEU A 298 -17.38 -11.06 -14.13
C LEU A 298 -15.86 -10.99 -14.42
N PHE A 299 -15.09 -11.96 -13.91
CA PHE A 299 -13.64 -12.03 -14.15
C PHE A 299 -13.33 -12.31 -15.62
N ILE A 300 -14.06 -13.22 -16.24
CA ILE A 300 -13.95 -13.50 -17.68
C ILE A 300 -14.26 -12.24 -18.50
N LEU A 301 -15.35 -11.55 -18.17
CA LEU A 301 -15.77 -10.32 -18.87
C LEU A 301 -14.71 -9.20 -18.74
N LEU A 302 -14.15 -9.00 -17.55
CA LEU A 302 -13.21 -7.90 -17.28
C LEU A 302 -11.78 -8.21 -17.72
N PHE A 303 -11.28 -9.41 -17.47
CA PHE A 303 -9.87 -9.75 -17.57
C PHE A 303 -9.55 -10.79 -18.67
N GLY A 304 -10.54 -11.54 -19.14
CA GLY A 304 -10.37 -12.62 -20.09
C GLY A 304 -10.56 -14.01 -19.46
N VAL A 305 -10.78 -15.02 -20.31
CA VAL A 305 -11.05 -16.40 -19.89
C VAL A 305 -9.88 -17.02 -19.11
N GLU A 306 -8.66 -16.65 -19.45
CA GLU A 306 -7.42 -17.15 -18.84
C GLU A 306 -7.27 -16.75 -17.37
N PHE A 307 -7.89 -15.63 -16.95
CA PHE A 307 -7.91 -15.17 -15.56
C PHE A 307 -9.14 -15.67 -14.77
N ALA A 308 -9.91 -16.57 -15.33
CA ALA A 308 -11.14 -17.03 -14.71
C ALA A 308 -10.94 -17.65 -13.31
N GLU A 309 -9.81 -18.31 -13.05
CA GLU A 309 -9.46 -18.87 -11.73
C GLU A 309 -9.09 -17.82 -10.69
N SER A 310 -8.71 -16.61 -11.10
CA SER A 310 -8.47 -15.49 -10.16
C SER A 310 -9.70 -15.19 -9.30
N PHE A 311 -10.91 -15.53 -9.77
CA PHE A 311 -12.14 -15.46 -8.96
C PHE A 311 -12.03 -16.31 -7.69
N ASN A 312 -11.65 -17.58 -7.82
CA ASN A 312 -11.53 -18.49 -6.67
C ASN A 312 -10.48 -17.99 -5.68
N ILE A 313 -9.32 -17.55 -6.20
CA ILE A 313 -8.25 -16.95 -5.38
C ILE A 313 -8.77 -15.71 -4.65
N THR A 314 -9.48 -14.81 -5.34
CA THR A 314 -10.07 -13.61 -4.74
C THR A 314 -11.04 -13.99 -3.61
N MET A 315 -11.94 -14.94 -3.82
CA MET A 315 -12.92 -15.34 -2.82
C MET A 315 -12.25 -15.94 -1.57
N ILE A 316 -11.19 -16.75 -1.74
CA ILE A 316 -10.41 -17.28 -0.62
C ILE A 316 -9.75 -16.13 0.14
N LEU A 317 -9.04 -15.24 -0.56
CA LEU A 317 -8.30 -14.14 0.06
C LEU A 317 -9.21 -13.12 0.76
N LEU A 318 -10.45 -12.93 0.30
CA LEU A 318 -11.43 -12.05 0.95
C LEU A 318 -11.80 -12.50 2.36
N VAL A 319 -11.76 -13.80 2.64
CA VAL A 319 -11.96 -14.33 4.00
C VAL A 319 -10.86 -13.81 4.94
N GLY A 320 -9.61 -13.80 4.49
CA GLY A 320 -8.49 -13.21 5.23
C GLY A 320 -8.57 -11.69 5.29
N ALA A 321 -8.95 -11.04 4.17
CA ALA A 321 -9.09 -9.60 4.08
C ALA A 321 -10.09 -9.03 5.10
N TYR A 322 -11.12 -9.77 5.45
CA TYR A 322 -12.07 -9.40 6.51
C TYR A 322 -11.37 -9.20 7.86
N SER A 323 -10.53 -10.13 8.27
CA SER A 323 -9.82 -10.02 9.55
C SER A 323 -8.75 -8.93 9.57
N MET A 324 -8.19 -8.59 8.39
CA MET A 324 -7.22 -7.50 8.26
C MET A 324 -7.81 -6.11 8.55
N ILE A 325 -9.14 -5.95 8.56
CA ILE A 325 -9.82 -4.74 9.04
C ILE A 325 -9.38 -4.42 10.47
N TYR A 326 -9.36 -5.43 11.33
CA TYR A 326 -9.00 -5.27 12.74
C TYR A 326 -7.56 -4.79 12.90
N TYR A 327 -6.62 -5.43 12.20
CA TYR A 327 -5.23 -5.00 12.17
C TYR A 327 -5.07 -3.55 11.69
N LYS A 328 -5.70 -3.18 10.57
CA LYS A 328 -5.54 -1.85 9.97
C LYS A 328 -6.09 -0.73 10.85
N ILE A 329 -7.22 -0.93 11.48
CA ILE A 329 -7.92 0.08 12.26
C ILE A 329 -7.44 0.09 13.71
N ILE A 330 -7.42 -1.06 14.39
CA ILE A 330 -7.01 -1.19 15.79
C ILE A 330 -5.50 -0.94 15.93
N GLY A 331 -4.71 -1.38 14.96
CA GLY A 331 -3.28 -1.15 14.94
C GLY A 331 -2.90 0.35 15.06
N GLN A 332 -3.68 1.25 14.44
CA GLN A 332 -3.45 2.69 14.58
C GLN A 332 -3.73 3.18 16.01
N LEU A 333 -4.75 2.65 16.68
CA LEU A 333 -5.00 2.95 18.08
C LEU A 333 -3.84 2.47 18.96
N PHE A 334 -3.34 1.24 18.75
CA PHE A 334 -2.21 0.69 19.51
C PHE A 334 -0.93 1.51 19.34
N ILE A 335 -0.63 1.96 18.11
CA ILE A 335 0.51 2.85 17.86
C ILE A 335 0.33 4.18 18.61
N SER A 336 -0.87 4.74 18.59
CA SER A 336 -1.19 6.01 19.26
C SER A 336 -1.11 5.92 20.78
N ASP A 337 -1.50 4.77 21.36
CA ASP A 337 -1.49 4.50 22.80
C ASP A 337 -0.13 3.99 23.30
N GLY A 338 0.93 4.08 22.47
CA GLY A 338 2.29 3.67 22.85
C GLY A 338 2.53 2.16 22.85
N LYS A 339 1.57 1.35 22.38
CA LYS A 339 1.67 -0.12 22.30
C LYS A 339 2.37 -0.60 21.02
N SER A 340 3.26 0.20 20.45
CA SER A 340 3.97 -0.10 19.19
C SER A 340 4.79 -1.39 19.26
N LYS A 341 5.30 -1.76 20.45
CA LYS A 341 6.04 -3.02 20.65
C LYS A 341 5.12 -4.24 20.47
N GLN A 342 3.91 -4.20 21.03
CA GLN A 342 2.92 -5.28 20.85
C GLN A 342 2.48 -5.37 19.39
N TYR A 343 2.21 -4.23 18.76
CA TYR A 343 1.91 -4.15 17.33
C TYR A 343 2.98 -4.84 16.48
N PHE A 344 4.25 -4.54 16.73
CA PHE A 344 5.38 -5.13 16.01
C PHE A 344 5.47 -6.64 16.21
N VAL A 345 5.34 -7.14 17.45
CA VAL A 345 5.42 -8.58 17.76
C VAL A 345 4.30 -9.36 17.09
N ILE A 346 3.07 -8.85 17.10
CA ILE A 346 1.94 -9.53 16.42
C ILE A 346 2.20 -9.64 14.91
N LEU A 347 2.71 -8.58 14.28
CA LEU A 347 3.05 -8.63 12.86
C LEU A 347 4.18 -9.62 12.57
N LEU A 348 5.22 -9.63 13.40
CA LEU A 348 6.35 -10.55 13.24
C LEU A 348 5.89 -12.01 13.31
N VAL A 349 5.09 -12.35 14.31
CA VAL A 349 4.52 -13.71 14.45
C VAL A 349 3.65 -14.06 13.24
N GLY A 350 2.85 -13.10 12.75
CA GLY A 350 2.02 -13.29 11.56
C GLY A 350 2.84 -13.56 10.30
N VAL A 351 3.93 -12.81 10.08
CA VAL A 351 4.84 -13.05 8.93
C VAL A 351 5.52 -14.39 9.03
N VAL A 352 6.03 -14.76 10.21
CA VAL A 352 6.66 -16.07 10.42
C VAL A 352 5.66 -17.20 10.15
N ALA A 353 4.43 -17.08 10.66
CA ALA A 353 3.37 -18.05 10.40
C ALA A 353 3.04 -18.14 8.90
N ASN A 354 2.93 -17.00 8.20
CA ASN A 354 2.71 -16.95 6.76
C ASN A 354 3.81 -17.70 5.99
N VAL A 355 5.07 -17.43 6.28
CA VAL A 355 6.21 -18.11 5.64
C VAL A 355 6.19 -19.62 5.90
N VAL A 356 5.99 -20.04 7.16
CA VAL A 356 5.96 -21.47 7.52
C VAL A 356 4.82 -22.19 6.80
N ILE A 357 3.63 -21.61 6.79
CA ILE A 357 2.48 -22.24 6.12
C ILE A 357 2.70 -22.27 4.61
N ASN A 358 3.25 -21.23 3.99
CA ASN A 358 3.62 -21.23 2.57
C ASN A 358 4.62 -22.35 2.23
N CYS A 359 5.66 -22.54 3.07
CA CYS A 359 6.62 -23.64 2.88
C CYS A 359 5.95 -25.02 2.88
N LEU A 360 4.89 -25.19 3.65
CA LEU A 360 4.18 -26.48 3.76
C LEU A 360 3.11 -26.63 2.67
N SER A 361 2.44 -25.56 2.27
CA SER A 361 1.25 -25.64 1.41
C SER A 361 1.53 -25.40 -0.07
N ILE A 362 2.51 -24.54 -0.43
CA ILE A 362 2.82 -24.27 -1.84
C ILE A 362 3.26 -25.53 -2.60
N PRO A 363 4.16 -26.39 -2.05
CA PRO A 363 4.61 -27.58 -2.78
C PRO A 363 3.48 -28.53 -3.18
N SER A 364 2.40 -28.59 -2.37
CA SER A 364 1.28 -29.50 -2.61
C SER A 364 0.11 -28.85 -3.35
N TRP A 365 -0.16 -27.56 -3.11
CA TRP A 365 -1.36 -26.86 -3.58
C TRP A 365 -1.09 -25.62 -4.43
N GLY A 366 0.17 -25.29 -4.73
CA GLY A 366 0.56 -24.17 -5.58
C GLY A 366 -0.07 -22.85 -5.11
N ILE A 367 -0.75 -22.15 -6.02
CA ILE A 367 -1.40 -20.84 -5.75
C ILE A 367 -2.54 -20.93 -4.71
N TYR A 368 -3.21 -22.05 -4.61
CA TYR A 368 -4.21 -22.27 -3.56
C TYR A 368 -3.56 -22.41 -2.19
N GLY A 369 -2.37 -23.05 -2.13
CA GLY A 369 -1.57 -23.14 -0.92
C GLY A 369 -1.14 -21.75 -0.41
N ALA A 370 -0.67 -20.90 -1.31
CA ALA A 370 -0.34 -19.50 -1.01
C ALA A 370 -1.58 -18.72 -0.50
N SER A 371 -2.73 -18.94 -1.12
CA SER A 371 -3.99 -18.30 -0.69
C SER A 371 -4.38 -18.71 0.73
N VAL A 372 -4.28 -20.00 1.06
CA VAL A 372 -4.59 -20.52 2.40
C VAL A 372 -3.59 -19.97 3.44
N ALA A 373 -2.30 -19.93 3.12
CA ALA A 373 -1.27 -19.36 3.99
C ALA A 373 -1.57 -17.90 4.35
N SER A 374 -1.91 -17.09 3.34
CA SER A 374 -2.33 -15.70 3.53
C SER A 374 -3.59 -15.60 4.41
N VAL A 375 -4.62 -16.40 4.16
CA VAL A 375 -5.86 -16.39 4.95
C VAL A 375 -5.59 -16.74 6.42
N VAL A 376 -4.81 -17.78 6.69
CA VAL A 376 -4.48 -18.18 8.06
C VAL A 376 -3.69 -17.10 8.77
N SER A 377 -2.67 -16.53 8.12
CA SER A 377 -1.86 -15.44 8.67
C SER A 377 -2.71 -14.19 8.95
N TYR A 378 -3.52 -13.74 7.99
CA TYR A 378 -4.36 -12.57 8.11
C TYR A 378 -5.40 -12.73 9.21
N ASN A 379 -6.05 -13.90 9.29
CA ASN A 379 -7.01 -14.20 10.35
C ASN A 379 -6.31 -14.24 11.71
N GLY A 380 -5.15 -14.87 11.82
CA GLY A 380 -4.37 -14.92 13.05
C GLY A 380 -4.03 -13.52 13.57
N ILE A 381 -3.45 -12.67 12.72
CA ILE A 381 -3.13 -11.27 13.07
C ILE A 381 -4.40 -10.50 13.47
N GLY A 382 -5.45 -10.57 12.64
CA GLY A 382 -6.68 -9.81 12.86
C GLY A 382 -7.41 -10.21 14.14
N ILE A 383 -7.54 -11.51 14.39
CA ILE A 383 -8.20 -12.04 15.60
C ILE A 383 -7.43 -11.64 16.86
N VAL A 384 -6.09 -11.71 16.85
CA VAL A 384 -5.27 -11.28 18.01
C VAL A 384 -5.46 -9.78 18.27
N PHE A 385 -5.47 -8.92 17.22
CA PHE A 385 -5.76 -7.49 17.41
C PHE A 385 -7.15 -7.26 17.96
N LEU A 386 -8.18 -7.96 17.44
CA LEU A 386 -9.55 -7.85 17.93
C LEU A 386 -9.64 -8.28 19.40
N TRP A 387 -9.09 -9.44 19.75
CA TRP A 387 -9.12 -9.97 21.12
C TRP A 387 -8.46 -9.00 22.12
N LEU A 388 -7.29 -8.48 21.80
CA LEU A 388 -6.60 -7.49 22.64
C LEU A 388 -7.41 -6.19 22.75
N TYR A 389 -8.04 -5.75 21.67
CA TYR A 389 -8.88 -4.55 21.67
C TYR A 389 -10.09 -4.71 22.61
N LEU A 390 -10.82 -5.81 22.47
CA LEU A 390 -11.97 -6.08 23.32
C LEU A 390 -11.58 -6.12 24.82
N ARG A 391 -10.42 -6.75 25.12
CA ARG A 391 -9.92 -6.88 26.50
C ARG A 391 -9.38 -5.56 27.08
N TYR A 392 -8.64 -4.77 26.31
CA TYR A 392 -7.98 -3.56 26.83
C TYR A 392 -8.94 -2.38 26.96
N TYR A 393 -9.98 -2.33 26.18
CA TYR A 393 -10.90 -1.19 26.13
C TYR A 393 -12.32 -1.55 26.60
N ASP A 394 -12.51 -2.76 27.14
CA ASP A 394 -13.80 -3.27 27.65
C ASP A 394 -14.95 -3.11 26.64
N VAL A 395 -14.71 -3.50 25.40
CA VAL A 395 -15.66 -3.36 24.28
C VAL A 395 -16.34 -4.69 24.03
N ASN A 396 -17.67 -4.68 23.85
CA ASN A 396 -18.42 -5.88 23.46
C ASN A 396 -18.23 -6.17 21.97
N VAL A 397 -18.07 -7.44 21.62
CA VAL A 397 -17.90 -7.91 20.23
C VAL A 397 -19.04 -7.45 19.32
N LYS A 398 -20.26 -7.38 19.83
CA LYS A 398 -21.45 -6.90 19.09
C LYS A 398 -21.37 -5.42 18.69
N GLU A 399 -20.44 -4.68 19.29
CA GLU A 399 -20.26 -3.27 19.00
C GLU A 399 -19.37 -3.00 17.78
N VAL A 400 -18.66 -4.02 17.29
CA VAL A 400 -17.65 -3.88 16.25
C VAL A 400 -17.96 -4.62 14.94
N LEU A 401 -18.94 -5.53 14.93
CA LEU A 401 -19.17 -6.42 13.80
C LEU A 401 -19.97 -5.80 12.65
N LEU A 402 -21.15 -5.26 12.94
CA LEU A 402 -22.09 -4.81 11.92
C LEU A 402 -22.62 -3.40 12.17
N VAL A 403 -22.93 -2.70 11.09
CA VAL A 403 -23.52 -1.35 11.11
C VAL A 403 -24.84 -1.33 11.88
N LYS A 404 -24.98 -0.38 12.80
CA LYS A 404 -26.20 -0.13 13.60
C LYS A 404 -27.06 0.94 12.92
N LYS A 405 -28.37 0.95 13.20
CA LYS A 405 -29.28 2.00 12.71
C LYS A 405 -28.79 3.41 13.06
N SER A 406 -28.18 3.56 14.24
CA SER A 406 -27.56 4.82 14.69
C SER A 406 -26.41 5.30 13.80
N ASP A 407 -25.70 4.40 13.14
CA ASP A 407 -24.58 4.75 12.27
C ASP A 407 -25.06 5.39 10.96
N PHE A 408 -26.20 4.94 10.42
CA PHE A 408 -26.85 5.59 9.28
C PHE A 408 -27.26 7.04 9.59
N VAL A 409 -27.74 7.30 10.81
CA VAL A 409 -28.06 8.66 11.24
C VAL A 409 -26.80 9.52 11.32
N LYS A 410 -25.68 8.97 11.81
CA LYS A 410 -24.37 9.67 11.84
C LYS A 410 -23.88 9.98 10.44
N ILE A 411 -23.96 9.02 9.51
CA ILE A 411 -23.58 9.21 8.08
C ILE A 411 -24.47 10.29 7.46
N LYS A 412 -25.78 10.19 7.63
CA LYS A 412 -26.75 11.20 7.09
C LYS A 412 -26.51 12.59 7.65
N LYS A 413 -26.25 12.72 8.96
CA LYS A 413 -25.88 14.00 9.59
C LYS A 413 -24.56 14.54 9.03
N PHE A 414 -23.58 13.68 8.77
CA PHE A 414 -22.30 14.07 8.21
C PHE A 414 -22.46 14.59 6.76
N VAL A 415 -23.28 13.94 5.94
CA VAL A 415 -23.60 14.38 4.57
C VAL A 415 -24.40 15.68 4.59
N LYS A 416 -25.51 15.75 5.35
CA LYS A 416 -26.35 16.97 5.46
C LYS A 416 -25.63 18.18 6.06
N SER A 417 -24.69 17.98 6.97
CA SER A 417 -23.87 19.08 7.50
C SER A 417 -22.95 19.71 6.44
N LYS A 418 -22.74 19.02 5.33
CA LYS A 418 -21.99 19.51 4.18
C LYS A 418 -22.88 20.24 3.16
N GLU A 419 -24.10 19.74 2.90
CA GLU A 419 -25.06 20.41 2.00
C GLU A 419 -25.48 21.81 2.52
N LYS A 420 -25.58 22.02 3.85
CA LYS A 420 -25.84 23.34 4.44
C LYS A 420 -24.64 24.31 4.42
N LYS A 421 -23.48 23.89 3.88
CA LYS A 421 -22.23 24.69 3.86
C LYS A 421 -21.65 24.87 2.45
N LEU A 422 -22.29 24.32 1.44
CA LEU A 422 -22.18 24.67 0.01
C LEU A 422 -23.21 25.74 -0.31
#